data_e89b0ba09667e80ee133bc93a0ad7fe5
#
_entry.id   e89b0ba09667e80ee133bc93a0ad7fe5
#
_cell.length_a   1.000
_cell.length_b   1.000
_cell.length_c   1.000
_cell.angle_alpha   90.00
_cell.angle_beta   90.00
_cell.angle_gamma   90.00
#
_symmetry.space_group_name_H-M   'P 1'
#
loop_
_entity.id
_entity.type
_entity.pdbx_description
1 polymer ?
#
loop_
_entity_poly.entity_id
_entity_poly.type
_entity_poly.pdbx_seq_one_letter_code
_entity_poly.pdbx_strand_id
1 'polypeptide(L)'
;MASFEIIGGKPLKGELIPQGAKNEALQVLCAPLLTSEKVTISNLPDIIDVNKLISLLQAMGVKVEKVEKGTYIFQAKEINFDYLGSEDFKKRASSLRGSIMIVGPLLARFGRGFIPKPGGDKIGRRRLDTHFEGFTLLGAKFNYDAGEHFYSVEAKKLKGTFIHLDEASVTGTANILMAAVLAEGKTTFYNAACEPYIQQLCKMLNSMGAKIEGIASNMLHIEGVKELNGCFHRILPDMIEIGSFIGLAAMTKSEITIKDVSWENLGIIPNVFRRLGIKLERRGDDIFVPAQENYEIDTFIDGSILTIYDAPWPGFTPDLLSIILVVATQAKGSVLIHQKMFESRLFFVDKLIDMGAQIILCDPHRATVIGMNREHSLKGISMTSPDIRAGVSLLIAALSAEGKSVIHNIEQIDRGYQDIEIRLRNIGADITRIG
;
A
#
# COMPACT_ATOMS: atom_id res chain seq x y z
N MET A 1 -3.28 17.82 17.37
CA MET A 1 -2.89 16.54 16.74
C MET A 1 -3.59 15.43 17.48
N ALA A 2 -4.34 14.63 16.77
CA ALA A 2 -5.04 13.51 17.37
C ALA A 2 -4.06 12.43 17.85
N SER A 3 -4.44 11.70 18.89
CA SER A 3 -3.63 10.66 19.53
C SER A 3 -4.49 9.44 19.84
N PHE A 4 -3.88 8.27 19.91
CA PHE A 4 -4.48 7.09 20.54
C PHE A 4 -3.94 6.92 21.95
N GLU A 5 -4.84 6.74 22.91
CA GLU A 5 -4.56 6.24 24.23
C GLU A 5 -4.92 4.76 24.28
N ILE A 6 -4.00 3.90 24.73
CA ILE A 6 -4.12 2.45 24.64
C ILE A 6 -3.75 1.85 25.98
N ILE A 7 -4.61 0.98 26.52
CA ILE A 7 -4.28 0.10 27.63
C ILE A 7 -4.07 -1.29 27.06
N GLY A 8 -2.81 -1.71 26.97
CA GLY A 8 -2.43 -2.97 26.34
C GLY A 8 -2.51 -4.18 27.27
N GLY A 9 -1.98 -5.32 26.79
CA GLY A 9 -1.89 -6.58 27.56
C GLY A 9 -3.19 -7.39 27.61
N LYS A 10 -4.24 -7.02 26.87
CA LYS A 10 -5.53 -7.75 26.86
C LYS A 10 -5.62 -8.64 25.60
N PRO A 11 -5.97 -9.94 25.73
CA PRO A 11 -6.36 -10.76 24.59
C PRO A 11 -7.61 -10.22 23.91
N LEU A 12 -7.62 -10.27 22.59
CA LEU A 12 -8.75 -9.86 21.75
C LEU A 12 -9.46 -11.09 21.19
N LYS A 13 -10.75 -10.96 20.89
CA LYS A 13 -11.53 -12.07 20.32
C LYS A 13 -12.62 -11.54 19.40
N GLY A 14 -12.72 -12.10 18.20
CA GLY A 14 -13.79 -11.76 17.27
C GLY A 14 -13.39 -11.90 15.82
N GLU A 15 -14.14 -11.19 14.99
CA GLU A 15 -13.96 -11.18 13.54
C GLU A 15 -13.55 -9.79 13.06
N LEU A 16 -12.63 -9.73 12.10
CA LEU A 16 -12.21 -8.51 11.43
C LEU A 16 -12.41 -8.68 9.92
N ILE A 17 -13.09 -7.73 9.31
CA ILE A 17 -13.25 -7.66 7.86
C ILE A 17 -12.20 -6.66 7.34
N PRO A 18 -11.28 -7.06 6.47
CA PRO A 18 -10.31 -6.15 5.87
C PRO A 18 -11.00 -5.08 5.03
N GLN A 19 -10.47 -3.88 5.08
CA GLN A 19 -10.87 -2.81 4.15
C GLN A 19 -10.40 -3.09 2.73
N GLY A 20 -10.88 -2.32 1.76
CA GLY A 20 -10.35 -2.35 0.39
C GLY A 20 -8.89 -1.89 0.33
N ALA A 21 -8.12 -2.49 -0.56
CA ALA A 21 -6.69 -2.27 -0.69
C ALA A 21 -6.37 -0.81 -1.10
N LYS A 22 -5.68 -0.07 -0.21
CA LYS A 22 -5.24 1.30 -0.47
C LYS A 22 -4.45 1.42 -1.76
N ASN A 23 -3.46 0.54 -1.93
CA ASN A 23 -2.53 0.62 -3.06
C ASN A 23 -3.22 0.34 -4.40
N GLU A 24 -4.27 -0.48 -4.42
CA GLU A 24 -5.14 -0.68 -5.57
C GLU A 24 -6.03 0.55 -5.81
N ALA A 25 -6.68 1.04 -4.75
CA ALA A 25 -7.58 2.19 -4.83
C ALA A 25 -6.91 3.40 -5.50
N LEU A 26 -5.67 3.74 -5.11
CA LEU A 26 -4.95 4.88 -5.69
C LEU A 26 -4.61 4.72 -7.18
N GLN A 27 -4.59 3.49 -7.69
CA GLN A 27 -4.35 3.21 -9.11
C GLN A 27 -5.67 3.22 -9.89
N VAL A 28 -6.64 2.41 -9.46
CA VAL A 28 -7.90 2.25 -10.19
C VAL A 28 -8.76 3.52 -10.21
N LEU A 29 -8.60 4.41 -9.21
CA LEU A 29 -9.24 5.73 -9.21
C LEU A 29 -8.77 6.65 -10.34
N CYS A 30 -7.61 6.41 -10.93
CA CYS A 30 -7.10 7.18 -12.06
C CYS A 30 -7.57 6.61 -13.41
N ALA A 31 -7.96 5.33 -13.48
CA ALA A 31 -8.44 4.69 -14.71
C ALA A 31 -9.69 5.35 -15.33
N PRO A 32 -10.67 5.91 -14.57
CA PRO A 32 -11.79 6.68 -15.14
C PRO A 32 -11.37 7.84 -16.05
N LEU A 33 -10.18 8.42 -15.88
CA LEU A 33 -9.66 9.47 -16.76
C LEU A 33 -9.45 8.99 -18.22
N LEU A 34 -9.34 7.66 -18.44
CA LEU A 34 -9.14 7.06 -19.75
C LEU A 34 -10.41 6.97 -20.59
N THR A 35 -11.59 7.19 -20.01
CA THR A 35 -12.88 7.09 -20.71
C THR A 35 -13.82 8.24 -20.39
N SER A 36 -14.78 8.52 -21.27
CA SER A 36 -15.89 9.44 -21.02
C SER A 36 -17.11 8.76 -20.39
N GLU A 37 -17.09 7.42 -20.32
CA GLU A 37 -18.18 6.64 -19.77
C GLU A 37 -18.13 6.53 -18.25
N LYS A 38 -19.19 6.01 -17.66
CA LYS A 38 -19.27 5.80 -16.21
C LYS A 38 -18.46 4.59 -15.80
N VAL A 39 -17.63 4.78 -14.78
CA VAL A 39 -16.87 3.71 -14.14
C VAL A 39 -17.33 3.60 -12.68
N THR A 40 -17.80 2.43 -12.29
CA THR A 40 -18.23 2.15 -10.93
C THR A 40 -17.13 1.40 -10.18
N ILE A 41 -16.69 1.92 -9.04
CA ILE A 41 -15.69 1.30 -8.20
C ILE A 41 -16.28 1.05 -6.81
N SER A 42 -16.21 -0.19 -6.33
CA SER A 42 -16.72 -0.63 -5.04
C SER A 42 -15.60 -1.10 -4.11
N ASN A 43 -15.91 -1.22 -2.83
CA ASN A 43 -14.97 -1.54 -1.75
C ASN A 43 -13.83 -0.53 -1.62
N LEU A 44 -14.09 0.74 -1.96
CA LEU A 44 -13.14 1.84 -1.71
C LEU A 44 -13.03 2.09 -0.21
N PRO A 45 -11.82 2.07 0.37
CA PRO A 45 -11.64 2.37 1.79
C PRO A 45 -11.82 3.86 2.06
N ASP A 46 -12.49 4.18 3.16
CA ASP A 46 -12.68 5.56 3.63
C ASP A 46 -11.44 5.99 4.45
N ILE A 47 -10.37 6.31 3.75
CA ILE A 47 -9.08 6.74 4.31
C ILE A 47 -8.63 8.07 3.71
N ILE A 48 -7.80 8.80 4.43
CA ILE A 48 -7.38 10.16 4.05
C ILE A 48 -6.80 10.21 2.63
N ASP A 49 -5.91 9.29 2.28
CA ASP A 49 -5.22 9.32 0.98
C ASP A 49 -6.19 9.05 -0.20
N VAL A 50 -7.17 8.17 -0.02
CA VAL A 50 -8.21 7.90 -1.04
C VAL A 50 -9.14 9.10 -1.18
N ASN A 51 -9.59 9.67 -0.07
CA ASN A 51 -10.46 10.86 -0.09
C ASN A 51 -9.79 12.08 -0.72
N LYS A 52 -8.48 12.28 -0.48
CA LYS A 52 -7.68 13.32 -1.14
C LYS A 52 -7.64 13.13 -2.65
N LEU A 53 -7.45 11.89 -3.14
CA LEU A 53 -7.42 11.62 -4.58
C LEU A 53 -8.80 11.83 -5.21
N ILE A 54 -9.88 11.36 -4.58
CA ILE A 54 -11.26 11.61 -5.04
C ILE A 54 -11.52 13.13 -5.14
N SER A 55 -11.14 13.88 -4.10
CA SER A 55 -11.29 15.35 -4.09
C SER A 55 -10.47 16.04 -5.18
N LEU A 56 -9.27 15.54 -5.48
CA LEU A 56 -8.44 16.05 -6.57
C LEU A 56 -9.10 15.79 -7.92
N LEU A 57 -9.60 14.58 -8.18
CA LEU A 57 -10.31 14.22 -9.41
C LEU A 57 -11.57 15.08 -9.61
N GLN A 58 -12.35 15.31 -8.55
CA GLN A 58 -13.52 16.21 -8.60
C GLN A 58 -13.12 17.64 -9.00
N ALA A 59 -12.06 18.18 -8.40
CA ALA A 59 -11.57 19.51 -8.72
C ALA A 59 -11.04 19.61 -10.17
N MET A 60 -10.54 18.50 -10.73
CA MET A 60 -10.14 18.40 -12.14
C MET A 60 -11.32 18.33 -13.11
N GLY A 61 -12.57 18.23 -12.63
CA GLY A 61 -13.77 18.16 -13.45
C GLY A 61 -14.39 16.74 -13.58
N VAL A 62 -13.85 15.73 -12.90
CA VAL A 62 -14.46 14.40 -12.87
C VAL A 62 -15.75 14.46 -12.04
N LYS A 63 -16.86 14.02 -12.64
CA LYS A 63 -18.11 13.86 -11.90
C LYS A 63 -18.00 12.62 -11.02
N VAL A 64 -18.20 12.79 -9.71
CA VAL A 64 -18.15 11.72 -8.71
C VAL A 64 -19.47 11.65 -7.97
N GLU A 65 -20.08 10.47 -7.96
CA GLU A 65 -21.35 10.18 -7.28
C GLU A 65 -21.13 9.03 -6.29
N LYS A 66 -21.42 9.28 -5.01
CA LYS A 66 -21.39 8.23 -3.98
C LYS A 66 -22.73 7.50 -4.02
N VAL A 67 -22.68 6.21 -4.33
CA VAL A 67 -23.88 5.35 -4.41
C VAL A 67 -24.23 4.78 -3.02
N GLU A 68 -23.22 4.24 -2.35
CA GLU A 68 -23.31 3.68 -1.00
C GLU A 68 -21.94 3.72 -0.31
N LYS A 69 -21.84 3.20 0.91
CA LYS A 69 -20.55 3.15 1.62
C LYS A 69 -19.52 2.35 0.79
N GLY A 70 -18.41 2.98 0.45
CA GLY A 70 -17.32 2.38 -0.31
C GLY A 70 -17.61 2.17 -1.81
N THR A 71 -18.76 2.62 -2.35
CA THR A 71 -19.10 2.49 -3.77
C THR A 71 -19.36 3.85 -4.39
N TYR A 72 -18.64 4.14 -5.47
CA TYR A 72 -18.70 5.42 -6.19
C TYR A 72 -18.77 5.22 -7.70
N ILE A 73 -19.44 6.13 -8.39
CA ILE A 73 -19.45 6.24 -9.84
C ILE A 73 -18.60 7.45 -10.22
N PHE A 74 -17.65 7.23 -11.13
CA PHE A 74 -16.77 8.26 -11.69
C PHE A 74 -17.10 8.46 -13.17
N GLN A 75 -17.11 9.71 -13.63
CA GLN A 75 -17.26 10.04 -15.04
C GLN A 75 -16.41 11.23 -15.42
N ALA A 76 -15.43 11.02 -16.30
CA ALA A 76 -14.48 12.02 -16.79
C ALA A 76 -14.79 12.38 -18.25
N LYS A 77 -15.87 13.13 -18.51
CA LYS A 77 -16.20 13.58 -19.88
C LYS A 77 -15.20 14.63 -20.35
N GLU A 78 -14.96 15.62 -19.53
CA GLU A 78 -14.06 16.76 -19.77
C GLU A 78 -13.16 16.96 -18.57
N ILE A 79 -11.96 17.48 -18.81
CA ILE A 79 -10.99 17.83 -17.76
C ILE A 79 -10.72 19.33 -17.83
N ASN A 80 -10.78 19.98 -16.69
CA ASN A 80 -10.43 21.39 -16.54
C ASN A 80 -8.89 21.55 -16.53
N PHE A 81 -8.28 21.75 -17.69
CA PHE A 81 -6.84 21.92 -17.81
C PHE A 81 -6.34 23.24 -17.21
N ASP A 82 -7.15 24.29 -17.16
CA ASP A 82 -6.76 25.55 -16.53
C ASP A 82 -6.57 25.35 -15.03
N TYR A 83 -7.38 24.48 -14.41
CA TYR A 83 -7.21 24.10 -13.02
C TYR A 83 -5.86 23.42 -12.74
N LEU A 84 -5.33 22.61 -13.67
CA LEU A 84 -4.04 21.92 -13.51
C LEU A 84 -2.84 22.87 -13.41
N GLY A 85 -2.98 24.13 -13.82
CA GLY A 85 -1.99 25.20 -13.62
C GLY A 85 -2.14 25.98 -12.32
N SER A 86 -3.22 25.74 -11.54
CA SER A 86 -3.55 26.53 -10.34
C SER A 86 -2.72 26.15 -9.12
N GLU A 87 -2.58 27.10 -8.19
CA GLU A 87 -1.93 26.85 -6.89
C GLU A 87 -2.70 25.83 -6.03
N ASP A 88 -4.04 25.77 -6.14
CA ASP A 88 -4.84 24.76 -5.45
C ASP A 88 -4.54 23.36 -5.96
N PHE A 89 -4.40 23.16 -7.27
CA PHE A 89 -3.96 21.89 -7.83
C PHE A 89 -2.56 21.51 -7.33
N LYS A 90 -1.59 22.43 -7.39
CA LYS A 90 -0.23 22.19 -6.91
C LYS A 90 -0.24 21.75 -5.45
N LYS A 91 -0.98 22.43 -4.59
CA LYS A 91 -1.11 22.09 -3.16
C LYS A 91 -1.73 20.71 -2.93
N ARG A 92 -2.84 20.40 -3.59
CA ARG A 92 -3.52 19.09 -3.44
C ARG A 92 -2.67 17.95 -3.97
N ALA A 93 -2.14 18.08 -5.18
CA ALA A 93 -1.33 17.05 -5.81
C ALA A 93 -0.02 16.79 -5.05
N SER A 94 0.65 17.85 -4.53
CA SER A 94 1.84 17.71 -3.68
C SER A 94 1.58 17.06 -2.33
N SER A 95 0.33 17.03 -1.86
CA SER A 95 -0.02 16.42 -0.56
C SER A 95 -0.17 14.90 -0.61
N LEU A 96 -0.11 14.29 -1.80
CA LEU A 96 -0.39 12.87 -2.03
C LEU A 96 0.58 12.26 -3.05
N ARG A 97 1.27 11.19 -2.67
CA ARG A 97 2.17 10.49 -3.63
C ARG A 97 1.40 9.87 -4.81
N GLY A 98 0.21 9.35 -4.55
CA GLY A 98 -0.65 8.72 -5.56
C GLY A 98 -1.12 9.67 -6.66
N SER A 99 -1.00 10.99 -6.49
CA SER A 99 -1.37 11.99 -7.50
C SER A 99 -0.61 11.83 -8.82
N ILE A 100 0.62 11.28 -8.79
CA ILE A 100 1.40 10.99 -10.00
C ILE A 100 0.65 10.11 -11.00
N MET A 101 -0.27 9.27 -10.52
CA MET A 101 -1.00 8.30 -11.33
C MET A 101 -2.01 8.92 -12.32
N ILE A 102 -2.32 10.22 -12.18
CA ILE A 102 -3.17 10.93 -13.14
C ILE A 102 -2.45 11.21 -14.46
N VAL A 103 -1.10 11.23 -14.46
CA VAL A 103 -0.31 11.69 -15.61
C VAL A 103 -0.45 10.79 -16.82
N GLY A 104 -0.35 9.46 -16.63
CA GLY A 104 -0.50 8.49 -17.72
C GLY A 104 -1.85 8.57 -18.43
N PRO A 105 -2.98 8.49 -17.71
CA PRO A 105 -4.30 8.65 -18.30
C PRO A 105 -4.53 9.98 -19.01
N LEU A 106 -4.08 11.09 -18.42
CA LEU A 106 -4.20 12.42 -19.03
C LEU A 106 -3.39 12.50 -20.33
N LEU A 107 -2.16 11.99 -20.31
CA LEU A 107 -1.30 11.93 -21.49
C LEU A 107 -1.93 11.09 -22.59
N ALA A 108 -2.45 9.90 -22.24
CA ALA A 108 -3.03 8.96 -23.20
C ALA A 108 -4.27 9.52 -23.91
N ARG A 109 -5.19 10.13 -23.15
CA ARG A 109 -6.48 10.55 -23.69
C ARG A 109 -6.46 11.99 -24.20
N PHE A 110 -5.68 12.89 -23.57
CA PHE A 110 -5.72 14.32 -23.87
C PHE A 110 -4.39 14.84 -24.45
N GLY A 111 -3.40 13.97 -24.61
CA GLY A 111 -2.08 14.31 -25.20
C GLY A 111 -1.17 15.15 -24.28
N ARG A 112 -1.56 15.40 -23.04
CA ARG A 112 -0.76 16.19 -22.09
C ARG A 112 -1.05 15.81 -20.65
N GLY A 113 -0.03 15.83 -19.81
CA GLY A 113 -0.11 15.58 -18.39
C GLY A 113 0.80 16.52 -17.60
N PHE A 114 0.37 16.92 -16.42
CA PHE A 114 1.08 17.85 -15.56
C PHE A 114 1.03 17.37 -14.12
N ILE A 115 2.12 17.54 -13.38
CA ILE A 115 2.16 17.22 -11.96
C ILE A 115 3.25 18.03 -11.23
N PRO A 116 2.97 18.63 -10.07
CA PRO A 116 4.02 19.11 -9.19
C PRO A 116 4.74 17.92 -8.55
N LYS A 117 5.88 18.15 -7.93
CA LYS A 117 6.60 17.10 -7.18
C LYS A 117 5.67 16.46 -6.14
N PRO A 118 5.28 15.17 -6.29
CA PRO A 118 4.34 14.53 -5.37
C PRO A 118 4.95 14.36 -3.98
N GLY A 119 4.14 14.53 -2.96
CA GLY A 119 4.49 14.30 -1.56
C GLY A 119 4.51 12.81 -1.17
N GLY A 120 4.16 12.51 0.06
CA GLY A 120 4.04 11.16 0.62
C GLY A 120 4.97 10.90 1.80
N ASP A 121 5.07 9.64 2.24
CA ASP A 121 5.87 9.23 3.38
C ASP A 121 7.36 9.47 3.16
N LYS A 122 8.07 9.86 4.21
CA LYS A 122 9.53 10.05 4.22
C LYS A 122 10.25 8.73 4.51
N ILE A 123 10.18 7.78 3.57
CA ILE A 123 10.75 6.43 3.70
C ILE A 123 12.02 6.22 2.86
N GLY A 124 12.64 7.29 2.39
CA GLY A 124 13.80 7.29 1.50
C GLY A 124 13.50 7.99 0.17
N ARG A 125 14.47 7.95 -0.74
CA ARG A 125 14.32 8.51 -2.10
C ARG A 125 13.29 7.70 -2.89
N ARG A 126 12.33 8.41 -3.48
CA ARG A 126 11.29 7.82 -4.35
C ARG A 126 11.30 8.58 -5.66
N ARG A 127 12.15 8.11 -6.58
CA ARG A 127 12.31 8.70 -7.90
C ARG A 127 11.02 8.62 -8.72
N LEU A 128 10.93 9.46 -9.73
CA LEU A 128 9.87 9.48 -10.74
C LEU A 128 10.40 9.14 -12.13
N ASP A 129 11.69 8.88 -12.23
CA ASP A 129 12.39 8.63 -13.49
C ASP A 129 11.67 7.56 -14.31
N THR A 130 11.38 6.41 -13.70
CA THR A 130 10.68 5.30 -14.36
C THR A 130 9.39 5.73 -15.07
N HIS A 131 8.60 6.63 -14.46
CA HIS A 131 7.37 7.13 -15.08
C HIS A 131 7.67 7.91 -16.36
N PHE A 132 8.56 8.89 -16.27
CA PHE A 132 8.84 9.82 -17.37
C PHE A 132 9.67 9.19 -18.49
N GLU A 133 10.58 8.29 -18.16
CA GLU A 133 11.31 7.47 -19.14
C GLU A 133 10.34 6.60 -19.95
N GLY A 134 9.39 5.92 -19.27
CA GLY A 134 8.37 5.13 -19.93
C GLY A 134 7.49 5.97 -20.87
N PHE A 135 7.06 7.16 -20.45
CA PHE A 135 6.30 8.07 -21.33
C PHE A 135 7.14 8.56 -22.51
N THR A 136 8.40 8.84 -22.29
CA THR A 136 9.33 9.26 -23.36
C THR A 136 9.53 8.15 -24.38
N LEU A 137 9.68 6.89 -23.95
CA LEU A 137 9.77 5.73 -24.82
C LEU A 137 8.49 5.54 -25.65
N LEU A 138 7.31 5.85 -25.09
CA LEU A 138 6.05 5.87 -25.83
C LEU A 138 5.92 7.07 -26.80
N GLY A 139 6.92 7.97 -26.85
CA GLY A 139 7.00 9.11 -27.77
C GLY A 139 6.53 10.44 -27.19
N ALA A 140 6.33 10.55 -25.89
CA ALA A 140 6.04 11.83 -25.25
C ALA A 140 7.29 12.71 -25.09
N LYS A 141 7.09 14.02 -25.13
CA LYS A 141 8.09 15.01 -24.76
C LYS A 141 7.96 15.30 -23.28
N PHE A 142 9.05 15.17 -22.56
CA PHE A 142 9.16 15.47 -21.14
C PHE A 142 9.80 16.84 -20.91
N ASN A 143 9.27 17.59 -19.96
CA ASN A 143 9.87 18.83 -19.47
C ASN A 143 9.78 18.89 -17.94
N TYR A 144 10.82 19.41 -17.30
CA TYR A 144 10.89 19.67 -15.88
C TYR A 144 11.24 21.14 -15.64
N ASP A 145 10.33 21.85 -14.99
CA ASP A 145 10.55 23.21 -14.51
C ASP A 145 11.15 23.15 -13.10
N ALA A 146 12.46 23.47 -13.01
CA ALA A 146 13.18 23.42 -11.74
C ALA A 146 12.76 24.55 -10.78
N GLY A 147 12.30 25.70 -11.31
CA GLY A 147 11.85 26.84 -10.49
C GLY A 147 10.52 26.53 -9.76
N GLU A 148 9.60 25.93 -10.47
CA GLU A 148 8.28 25.57 -9.97
C GLU A 148 8.20 24.12 -9.41
N HIS A 149 9.27 23.34 -9.56
CA HIS A 149 9.29 21.90 -9.26
C HIS A 149 8.13 21.14 -9.92
N PHE A 150 7.92 21.40 -11.20
CA PHE A 150 6.76 20.95 -11.95
C PHE A 150 7.18 20.08 -13.14
N TYR A 151 6.51 18.94 -13.30
CA TYR A 151 6.76 18.00 -14.40
C TYR A 151 5.63 18.11 -15.41
N SER A 152 5.97 18.11 -16.70
CA SER A 152 5.00 18.04 -17.79
C SER A 152 5.39 17.04 -18.84
N VAL A 153 4.40 16.43 -19.47
CA VAL A 153 4.56 15.53 -20.60
C VAL A 153 3.53 15.87 -21.67
N GLU A 154 3.95 15.81 -22.92
CA GLU A 154 3.09 16.09 -24.07
C GLU A 154 3.36 15.10 -25.20
N ALA A 155 2.31 14.66 -25.87
CA ALA A 155 2.38 13.83 -27.08
C ALA A 155 1.21 14.10 -27.99
N LYS A 156 1.46 14.22 -29.31
CA LYS A 156 0.38 14.22 -30.30
C LYS A 156 -0.25 12.83 -30.42
N LYS A 157 0.57 11.78 -30.34
CA LYS A 157 0.18 10.37 -30.35
C LYS A 157 1.23 9.57 -29.59
N LEU A 158 0.79 8.64 -28.78
CA LEU A 158 1.66 7.63 -28.20
C LEU A 158 1.81 6.45 -29.13
N LYS A 159 2.99 5.85 -29.15
CA LYS A 159 3.30 4.66 -29.97
C LYS A 159 3.81 3.54 -29.12
N GLY A 160 3.26 2.36 -29.31
CA GLY A 160 3.71 1.15 -28.66
C GLY A 160 5.16 0.83 -28.98
N THR A 161 5.88 0.33 -28.00
CA THR A 161 7.30 -0.01 -28.08
C THR A 161 7.69 -1.05 -27.05
N PHE A 162 8.92 -1.53 -27.09
CA PHE A 162 9.49 -2.32 -26.00
C PHE A 162 10.02 -1.40 -24.90
N ILE A 163 9.57 -1.64 -23.66
CA ILE A 163 9.97 -0.88 -22.48
C ILE A 163 10.56 -1.85 -21.45
N HIS A 164 11.86 -1.71 -21.19
CA HIS A 164 12.51 -2.37 -20.06
C HIS A 164 12.57 -1.38 -18.91
N LEU A 165 11.84 -1.70 -17.82
CA LEU A 165 11.83 -0.86 -16.63
C LEU A 165 13.10 -1.13 -15.80
N ASP A 166 13.82 -0.09 -15.40
CA ASP A 166 15.04 -0.20 -14.59
C ASP A 166 14.75 -0.82 -13.22
N GLU A 167 13.57 -0.59 -12.70
CA GLU A 167 13.07 -1.19 -11.45
C GLU A 167 11.63 -1.71 -11.63
N ALA A 168 11.26 -2.73 -10.88
CA ALA A 168 9.88 -3.21 -10.81
C ALA A 168 9.01 -2.20 -10.01
N SER A 169 8.91 -0.98 -10.53
CA SER A 169 8.17 0.11 -9.90
C SER A 169 6.66 -0.12 -10.04
N VAL A 170 5.96 -0.26 -8.91
CA VAL A 170 4.51 -0.41 -8.88
C VAL A 170 3.80 0.76 -9.55
N THR A 171 4.08 1.99 -9.08
CA THR A 171 3.43 3.19 -9.62
C THR A 171 3.90 3.52 -11.02
N GLY A 172 5.17 3.23 -11.35
CA GLY A 172 5.71 3.37 -12.70
C GLY A 172 4.98 2.44 -13.68
N THR A 173 4.92 1.15 -13.37
CA THR A 173 4.21 0.15 -14.18
C THR A 173 2.75 0.57 -14.39
N ALA A 174 2.01 0.88 -13.33
CA ALA A 174 0.60 1.24 -13.44
C ALA A 174 0.37 2.51 -14.30
N ASN A 175 1.20 3.53 -14.13
CA ASN A 175 1.05 4.80 -14.80
C ASN A 175 1.38 4.69 -16.31
N ILE A 176 2.48 3.99 -16.64
CA ILE A 176 2.87 3.75 -18.03
C ILE A 176 1.88 2.79 -18.71
N LEU A 177 1.38 1.78 -17.98
CA LEU A 177 0.33 0.88 -18.47
C LEU A 177 -0.93 1.64 -18.90
N MET A 178 -1.40 2.57 -18.04
CA MET A 178 -2.54 3.43 -18.37
C MET A 178 -2.29 4.35 -19.57
N ALA A 179 -1.03 4.69 -19.85
CA ALA A 179 -0.69 5.40 -21.07
C ALA A 179 -0.66 4.46 -22.29
N ALA A 180 -0.12 3.26 -22.13
CA ALA A 180 0.09 2.31 -23.21
C ALA A 180 -1.21 1.70 -23.79
N VAL A 181 -2.27 1.59 -22.99
CA VAL A 181 -3.55 1.01 -23.46
C VAL A 181 -4.23 1.79 -24.59
N LEU A 182 -3.89 3.08 -24.75
CA LEU A 182 -4.36 3.93 -25.85
C LEU A 182 -3.26 4.29 -26.86
N ALA A 183 -2.04 3.74 -26.72
CA ALA A 183 -0.95 3.96 -27.65
C ALA A 183 -1.14 3.17 -28.96
N GLU A 184 -0.72 3.71 -30.10
CA GLU A 184 -0.82 3.01 -31.38
C GLU A 184 0.14 1.81 -31.45
N GLY A 185 -0.36 0.63 -31.80
CA GLY A 185 0.44 -0.58 -31.98
C GLY A 185 0.59 -1.39 -30.69
N LYS A 186 1.71 -2.09 -30.55
CA LYS A 186 1.96 -3.02 -29.44
C LYS A 186 3.04 -2.49 -28.53
N THR A 187 2.82 -2.59 -27.22
CA THR A 187 3.79 -2.29 -26.17
C THR A 187 4.12 -3.57 -25.42
N THR A 188 5.40 -3.82 -25.19
CA THR A 188 5.85 -4.90 -24.30
C THR A 188 6.57 -4.27 -23.11
N PHE A 189 6.11 -4.52 -21.90
CA PHE A 189 6.84 -4.19 -20.68
C PHE A 189 7.65 -5.40 -20.24
N TYR A 190 8.91 -5.17 -19.92
CA TYR A 190 9.78 -6.13 -19.25
C TYR A 190 10.20 -5.54 -17.91
N ASN A 191 10.31 -6.39 -16.89
CA ASN A 191 10.53 -6.02 -15.49
C ASN A 191 9.37 -5.18 -14.91
N ALA A 192 8.14 -5.43 -15.36
CA ALA A 192 6.93 -4.83 -14.79
C ALA A 192 6.70 -5.30 -13.36
N ALA A 193 6.18 -4.43 -12.50
CA ALA A 193 5.60 -4.84 -11.23
C ALA A 193 4.40 -5.76 -11.47
N CYS A 194 4.22 -6.78 -10.62
CA CYS A 194 3.15 -7.77 -10.80
C CYS A 194 2.39 -8.08 -9.50
N GLU A 195 2.39 -7.17 -8.56
CA GLU A 195 1.61 -7.22 -7.32
C GLU A 195 0.10 -7.38 -7.63
N PRO A 196 -0.67 -7.96 -6.72
CA PRO A 196 -2.12 -8.16 -6.90
C PRO A 196 -2.86 -6.91 -7.37
N TYR A 197 -2.50 -5.72 -6.87
CA TYR A 197 -3.14 -4.46 -7.28
C TYR A 197 -2.77 -4.02 -8.71
N ILE A 198 -1.59 -4.39 -9.25
CA ILE A 198 -1.28 -4.21 -10.69
C ILE A 198 -2.11 -5.19 -11.54
N GLN A 199 -2.22 -6.44 -11.07
CA GLN A 199 -3.06 -7.43 -11.75
C GLN A 199 -4.51 -6.97 -11.82
N GLN A 200 -5.04 -6.38 -10.74
CA GLN A 200 -6.41 -5.85 -10.70
C GLN A 200 -6.58 -4.65 -11.64
N LEU A 201 -5.60 -3.74 -11.69
CA LEU A 201 -5.63 -2.66 -12.68
C LEU A 201 -5.67 -3.21 -14.12
N CYS A 202 -4.84 -4.21 -14.44
CA CYS A 202 -4.87 -4.86 -15.76
C CYS A 202 -6.25 -5.49 -16.05
N LYS A 203 -6.84 -6.21 -15.09
CA LYS A 203 -8.17 -6.83 -15.23
C LYS A 203 -9.26 -5.77 -15.41
N MET A 204 -9.21 -4.67 -14.64
CA MET A 204 -10.12 -3.55 -14.78
C MET A 204 -10.01 -2.92 -16.19
N LEU A 205 -8.80 -2.62 -16.65
CA LEU A 205 -8.57 -2.06 -17.98
C LEU A 205 -9.06 -3.01 -19.08
N ASN A 206 -8.83 -4.33 -18.97
CA ASN A 206 -9.37 -5.31 -19.90
C ASN A 206 -10.90 -5.34 -19.88
N SER A 207 -11.55 -5.19 -18.72
CA SER A 207 -13.02 -5.07 -18.66
C SER A 207 -13.54 -3.77 -19.29
N MET A 208 -12.68 -2.73 -19.36
CA MET A 208 -12.97 -1.49 -20.10
C MET A 208 -12.72 -1.63 -21.61
N GLY A 209 -12.20 -2.75 -22.08
CA GLY A 209 -11.94 -3.02 -23.50
C GLY A 209 -10.46 -2.93 -23.92
N ALA A 210 -9.53 -2.75 -22.98
CA ALA A 210 -8.11 -2.87 -23.28
C ALA A 210 -7.72 -4.32 -23.62
N LYS A 211 -6.55 -4.48 -24.22
CA LYS A 211 -5.98 -5.78 -24.57
C LYS A 211 -4.63 -5.95 -23.89
N ILE A 212 -4.65 -6.52 -22.72
CA ILE A 212 -3.46 -6.74 -21.88
C ILE A 212 -3.32 -8.24 -21.63
N GLU A 213 -2.16 -8.79 -21.96
CA GLU A 213 -1.75 -10.18 -21.71
C GLU A 213 -0.53 -10.22 -20.78
N GLY A 214 -0.21 -11.41 -20.22
CA GLY A 214 0.89 -11.58 -19.28
C GLY A 214 0.59 -11.12 -17.85
N ILE A 215 -0.68 -10.93 -17.51
CA ILE A 215 -1.10 -10.53 -16.16
C ILE A 215 -0.56 -11.54 -15.13
N ALA A 216 -0.07 -11.03 -14.01
CA ALA A 216 0.61 -11.77 -12.94
C ALA A 216 2.06 -12.19 -13.27
N SER A 217 2.63 -11.69 -14.34
CA SER A 217 4.05 -11.83 -14.65
C SER A 217 4.76 -10.48 -14.72
N ASN A 218 6.08 -10.50 -14.77
CA ASN A 218 6.89 -9.30 -14.97
C ASN A 218 7.03 -8.88 -16.44
N MET A 219 6.29 -9.55 -17.35
CA MET A 219 6.23 -9.23 -18.77
C MET A 219 4.78 -9.03 -19.18
N LEU A 220 4.41 -7.80 -19.55
CA LEU A 220 3.08 -7.46 -20.02
C LEU A 220 3.12 -7.14 -21.51
N HIS A 221 2.13 -7.63 -22.24
CA HIS A 221 1.90 -7.31 -23.65
C HIS A 221 0.61 -6.54 -23.78
N ILE A 222 0.67 -5.35 -24.34
CA ILE A 222 -0.45 -4.44 -24.50
C ILE A 222 -0.63 -4.15 -25.98
N GLU A 223 -1.81 -4.40 -26.52
CA GLU A 223 -2.23 -3.90 -27.83
C GLU A 223 -3.13 -2.68 -27.61
N GLY A 224 -2.67 -1.52 -28.08
CA GLY A 224 -3.40 -0.27 -27.88
C GLY A 224 -4.74 -0.27 -28.60
N VAL A 225 -5.74 0.34 -27.97
CA VAL A 225 -7.10 0.48 -28.50
C VAL A 225 -7.44 1.96 -28.74
N LYS A 226 -8.46 2.25 -29.55
CA LYS A 226 -8.84 3.61 -29.88
C LYS A 226 -9.55 4.31 -28.72
N GLU A 227 -10.34 3.57 -27.94
CA GLU A 227 -11.15 4.06 -26.83
C GLU A 227 -11.40 2.95 -25.82
N LEU A 228 -11.73 3.34 -24.60
CA LEU A 228 -12.13 2.45 -23.51
C LEU A 228 -13.56 2.78 -23.06
N ASN A 229 -14.27 1.74 -22.63
CA ASN A 229 -15.64 1.81 -22.14
C ASN A 229 -15.70 2.02 -20.62
N GLY A 230 -16.90 2.19 -20.09
CA GLY A 230 -17.17 2.09 -18.68
C GLY A 230 -17.07 0.66 -18.15
N CYS A 231 -16.93 0.52 -16.83
CA CYS A 231 -16.91 -0.80 -16.19
C CYS A 231 -17.40 -0.74 -14.73
N PHE A 232 -17.59 -1.92 -14.16
CA PHE A 232 -17.68 -2.12 -12.71
C PHE A 232 -16.42 -2.83 -12.23
N HIS A 233 -15.80 -2.30 -11.16
CA HIS A 233 -14.63 -2.88 -10.52
C HIS A 233 -14.81 -2.95 -9.01
N ARG A 234 -14.47 -4.09 -8.40
CA ARG A 234 -14.42 -4.26 -6.95
C ARG A 234 -12.97 -4.38 -6.50
N ILE A 235 -12.55 -3.50 -5.62
CA ILE A 235 -11.20 -3.51 -5.02
C ILE A 235 -11.05 -4.74 -4.12
N LEU A 236 -9.88 -5.39 -4.19
CA LEU A 236 -9.51 -6.49 -3.32
C LEU A 236 -9.43 -6.05 -1.83
N PRO A 237 -9.59 -6.96 -0.88
CA PRO A 237 -9.23 -6.68 0.51
C PRO A 237 -7.74 -6.35 0.63
N ASP A 238 -7.38 -5.46 1.56
CA ASP A 238 -6.00 -5.01 1.72
C ASP A 238 -5.11 -6.08 2.37
N MET A 239 -4.25 -6.71 1.58
CA MET A 239 -3.33 -7.75 2.06
C MET A 239 -2.38 -7.24 3.15
N ILE A 240 -2.10 -5.93 3.19
CA ILE A 240 -1.26 -5.32 4.22
C ILE A 240 -2.02 -5.22 5.55
N GLU A 241 -3.29 -4.87 5.49
CA GLU A 241 -4.13 -4.86 6.69
C GLU A 241 -4.34 -6.29 7.21
N ILE A 242 -4.54 -7.27 6.32
CA ILE A 242 -4.64 -8.69 6.70
C ILE A 242 -3.38 -9.14 7.45
N GLY A 243 -2.18 -8.86 6.90
CA GLY A 243 -0.92 -9.15 7.58
C GLY A 243 -0.79 -8.43 8.92
N SER A 244 -1.28 -7.18 9.03
CA SER A 244 -1.30 -6.44 10.28
C SER A 244 -2.20 -7.11 11.33
N PHE A 245 -3.35 -7.64 10.94
CA PHE A 245 -4.26 -8.36 11.85
C PHE A 245 -3.72 -9.72 12.28
N ILE A 246 -2.98 -10.42 11.40
CA ILE A 246 -2.25 -11.63 11.79
C ILE A 246 -1.22 -11.28 12.88
N GLY A 247 -0.43 -10.23 12.65
CA GLY A 247 0.55 -9.74 13.63
C GLY A 247 -0.09 -9.29 14.95
N LEU A 248 -1.23 -8.61 14.88
CA LEU A 248 -2.01 -8.21 16.05
C LEU A 248 -2.43 -9.43 16.89
N ALA A 249 -3.05 -10.42 16.24
CA ALA A 249 -3.50 -11.64 16.92
C ALA A 249 -2.33 -12.37 17.60
N ALA A 250 -1.20 -12.49 16.91
CA ALA A 250 0.00 -13.09 17.45
C ALA A 250 0.51 -12.33 18.69
N MET A 251 0.68 -11.02 18.60
CA MET A 251 1.24 -10.20 19.67
C MET A 251 0.37 -10.16 20.91
N THR A 252 -0.95 -10.10 20.75
CA THR A 252 -1.93 -9.98 21.85
C THR A 252 -2.47 -11.33 22.37
N LYS A 253 -1.90 -12.46 21.95
CA LYS A 253 -2.39 -13.82 22.30
C LYS A 253 -3.88 -14.01 22.00
N SER A 254 -4.33 -13.47 20.90
CA SER A 254 -5.75 -13.34 20.56
C SER A 254 -6.23 -14.45 19.65
N GLU A 255 -7.54 -14.74 19.72
CA GLU A 255 -8.26 -15.61 18.80
C GLU A 255 -9.05 -14.73 17.82
N ILE A 256 -8.59 -14.61 16.59
CA ILE A 256 -9.16 -13.69 15.60
C ILE A 256 -9.43 -14.44 14.29
N THR A 257 -10.65 -14.22 13.74
CA THR A 257 -10.98 -14.61 12.36
C THR A 257 -10.91 -13.37 11.47
N ILE A 258 -10.06 -13.41 10.44
CA ILE A 258 -9.97 -12.39 9.40
C ILE A 258 -10.79 -12.89 8.23
N LYS A 259 -11.87 -12.15 7.89
CA LYS A 259 -12.88 -12.56 6.92
C LYS A 259 -12.50 -12.14 5.50
N ASP A 260 -12.96 -12.89 4.49
CA ASP A 260 -12.93 -12.52 3.08
C ASP A 260 -11.56 -12.00 2.64
N VAL A 261 -10.49 -12.75 2.93
CA VAL A 261 -9.10 -12.31 2.75
C VAL A 261 -8.62 -12.34 1.30
N SER A 262 -9.40 -12.90 0.39
CA SER A 262 -8.96 -13.16 -1.00
C SER A 262 -7.65 -13.97 -1.01
N TRP A 263 -7.69 -15.16 -0.43
CA TRP A 263 -6.53 -16.01 -0.12
C TRP A 263 -5.53 -16.11 -1.28
N GLU A 264 -6.03 -16.25 -2.50
CA GLU A 264 -5.21 -16.42 -3.70
C GLU A 264 -4.31 -15.20 -4.01
N ASN A 265 -4.64 -14.04 -3.42
CA ASN A 265 -3.90 -12.79 -3.60
C ASN A 265 -2.94 -12.45 -2.44
N LEU A 266 -2.80 -13.34 -1.44
CA LEU A 266 -1.90 -13.10 -0.30
C LEU A 266 -0.44 -13.49 -0.58
N GLY A 267 -0.18 -14.28 -1.61
CA GLY A 267 1.16 -14.73 -1.98
C GLY A 267 1.92 -15.38 -0.82
N ILE A 268 3.14 -14.91 -0.56
CA ILE A 268 4.03 -15.46 0.47
C ILE A 268 3.67 -15.02 1.91
N ILE A 269 2.76 -14.06 2.09
CA ILE A 269 2.47 -13.46 3.41
C ILE A 269 2.19 -14.52 4.48
N PRO A 270 1.26 -15.49 4.30
CA PRO A 270 0.99 -16.49 5.32
C PRO A 270 2.23 -17.34 5.67
N ASN A 271 3.07 -17.64 4.69
CA ASN A 271 4.27 -18.45 4.90
C ASN A 271 5.32 -17.72 5.73
N VAL A 272 5.48 -16.40 5.54
CA VAL A 272 6.41 -15.61 6.35
C VAL A 272 5.99 -15.58 7.82
N PHE A 273 4.69 -15.43 8.11
CA PHE A 273 4.18 -15.53 9.49
C PHE A 273 4.38 -16.94 10.07
N ARG A 274 4.15 -18.00 9.29
CA ARG A 274 4.42 -19.39 9.75
C ARG A 274 5.89 -19.61 10.12
N ARG A 275 6.83 -18.98 9.38
CA ARG A 275 8.26 -19.05 9.72
C ARG A 275 8.61 -18.34 11.02
N LEU A 276 7.77 -17.44 11.51
CA LEU A 276 7.85 -16.88 12.86
C LEU A 276 7.19 -17.80 13.92
N GLY A 277 6.63 -18.94 13.51
CA GLY A 277 5.89 -19.86 14.39
C GLY A 277 4.42 -19.54 14.59
N ILE A 278 3.85 -18.61 13.80
CA ILE A 278 2.44 -18.24 13.91
C ILE A 278 1.57 -19.28 13.20
N LYS A 279 0.63 -19.86 13.94
CA LYS A 279 -0.36 -20.81 13.40
C LYS A 279 -1.44 -20.05 12.66
N LEU A 280 -1.70 -20.46 11.43
CA LEU A 280 -2.75 -19.91 10.58
C LEU A 280 -3.57 -21.06 10.01
N GLU A 281 -4.89 -20.99 10.19
CA GLU A 281 -5.84 -21.95 9.62
C GLU A 281 -6.65 -21.26 8.53
N ARG A 282 -6.61 -21.82 7.31
CA ARG A 282 -7.49 -21.39 6.23
C ARG A 282 -8.87 -22.00 6.44
N ARG A 283 -9.92 -21.17 6.51
CA ARG A 283 -11.31 -21.57 6.63
C ARG A 283 -12.12 -20.99 5.47
N GLY A 284 -12.10 -21.67 4.32
CA GLY A 284 -12.63 -21.14 3.08
C GLY A 284 -11.76 -19.98 2.57
N ASP A 285 -12.34 -18.78 2.48
CA ASP A 285 -11.61 -17.55 2.15
C ASP A 285 -11.28 -16.70 3.40
N ASP A 286 -11.42 -17.28 4.61
CA ASP A 286 -11.05 -16.65 5.87
C ASP A 286 -9.72 -17.18 6.40
N ILE A 287 -9.05 -16.38 7.24
CA ILE A 287 -7.92 -16.81 8.07
C ILE A 287 -8.36 -16.82 9.52
N PHE A 288 -8.24 -17.96 10.16
CA PHE A 288 -8.33 -18.06 11.61
C PHE A 288 -6.94 -18.10 12.23
N VAL A 289 -6.69 -17.20 13.15
CA VAL A 289 -5.46 -17.14 13.95
C VAL A 289 -5.84 -17.58 15.36
N PRO A 290 -5.45 -18.80 15.80
CA PRO A 290 -5.73 -19.28 17.15
C PRO A 290 -4.87 -18.52 18.17
N ALA A 291 -5.36 -18.41 19.38
CA ALA A 291 -4.56 -17.90 20.49
C ALA A 291 -3.33 -18.80 20.71
N GLN A 292 -2.16 -18.17 20.80
CA GLN A 292 -0.88 -18.86 21.06
C GLN A 292 -0.15 -18.23 22.23
N GLU A 293 0.15 -19.03 23.25
CA GLU A 293 0.95 -18.56 24.38
C GLU A 293 2.41 -18.32 23.97
N ASN A 294 2.97 -19.17 23.13
CA ASN A 294 4.34 -19.07 22.64
C ASN A 294 4.40 -19.42 21.16
N TYR A 295 5.41 -18.90 20.48
CA TYR A 295 5.76 -19.24 19.10
C TYR A 295 7.28 -19.11 18.91
N GLU A 296 7.83 -19.93 18.03
CA GLU A 296 9.26 -20.08 17.82
C GLU A 296 9.63 -19.80 16.37
N ILE A 297 10.65 -18.97 16.18
CA ILE A 297 11.18 -18.61 14.86
C ILE A 297 11.91 -19.81 14.27
N ASP A 298 11.60 -20.14 13.01
CA ASP A 298 12.34 -21.16 12.24
C ASP A 298 13.80 -20.76 12.08
N THR A 299 14.64 -21.77 11.83
CA THR A 299 15.99 -21.60 11.31
C THR A 299 16.06 -21.95 9.83
N PHE A 300 17.18 -21.66 9.17
CA PHE A 300 17.49 -22.30 7.90
C PHE A 300 17.77 -23.80 8.10
N ILE A 301 17.83 -24.58 7.00
CA ILE A 301 18.01 -26.04 7.05
C ILE A 301 19.31 -26.44 7.77
N ASP A 302 20.32 -25.59 7.71
CA ASP A 302 21.62 -25.79 8.38
C ASP A 302 21.63 -25.30 9.83
N GLY A 303 20.48 -24.86 10.38
CA GLY A 303 20.36 -24.35 11.73
C GLY A 303 20.78 -22.88 11.89
N SER A 304 21.18 -22.19 10.81
CA SER A 304 21.56 -20.78 10.87
C SER A 304 20.34 -19.86 11.08
N ILE A 305 20.60 -18.63 11.57
CA ILE A 305 19.58 -17.64 11.91
C ILE A 305 18.79 -17.26 10.65
N LEU A 306 17.46 -17.29 10.79
CA LEU A 306 16.53 -16.89 9.74
C LEU A 306 16.75 -15.43 9.32
N THR A 307 16.75 -15.19 8.02
CA THR A 307 16.67 -13.84 7.47
C THR A 307 15.35 -13.66 6.74
N ILE A 308 14.60 -12.61 7.10
CA ILE A 308 13.40 -12.18 6.40
C ILE A 308 13.72 -10.83 5.73
N TYR A 309 13.48 -10.75 4.42
CA TYR A 309 13.74 -9.55 3.62
C TYR A 309 12.59 -9.26 2.67
N ASP A 310 12.43 -7.99 2.33
CA ASP A 310 11.51 -7.56 1.30
C ASP A 310 12.10 -7.75 -0.11
N ALA A 311 11.21 -7.94 -1.06
CA ALA A 311 11.54 -8.03 -2.48
C ALA A 311 10.31 -7.67 -3.32
N PRO A 312 10.49 -7.29 -4.60
CA PRO A 312 9.39 -7.16 -5.54
C PRO A 312 8.55 -8.45 -5.57
N TRP A 313 7.24 -8.28 -5.78
CA TRP A 313 6.32 -9.41 -5.85
C TRP A 313 6.76 -10.44 -6.91
N PRO A 314 6.66 -11.76 -6.64
CA PRO A 314 5.97 -12.40 -5.51
C PRO A 314 6.81 -12.55 -4.23
N GLY A 315 7.89 -11.80 -4.07
CA GLY A 315 8.61 -11.71 -2.82
C GLY A 315 7.79 -11.02 -1.71
N PHE A 316 8.37 -10.97 -0.51
CA PHE A 316 7.67 -10.41 0.65
C PHE A 316 7.59 -8.88 0.56
N THR A 317 6.39 -8.35 0.75
CA THR A 317 6.12 -6.91 0.65
C THR A 317 6.85 -6.08 1.71
N PRO A 318 7.49 -4.95 1.33
CA PRO A 318 8.16 -4.06 2.27
C PRO A 318 7.21 -3.45 3.32
N ASP A 319 5.92 -3.36 3.00
CA ASP A 319 4.91 -2.75 3.86
C ASP A 319 4.58 -3.58 5.11
N LEU A 320 4.96 -4.86 5.16
CA LEU A 320 4.75 -5.76 6.31
C LEU A 320 6.01 -6.04 7.13
N LEU A 321 7.20 -5.62 6.68
CA LEU A 321 8.43 -5.88 7.44
C LEU A 321 8.40 -5.31 8.85
N SER A 322 7.80 -4.14 9.04
CA SER A 322 7.65 -3.53 10.37
C SER A 322 6.74 -4.37 11.29
N ILE A 323 5.70 -5.00 10.75
CA ILE A 323 4.84 -5.93 11.50
C ILE A 323 5.60 -7.19 11.89
N ILE A 324 6.32 -7.79 10.94
CA ILE A 324 7.17 -8.97 11.17
C ILE A 324 8.19 -8.69 12.27
N LEU A 325 8.83 -7.50 12.23
CA LEU A 325 9.80 -7.09 13.24
C LEU A 325 9.16 -7.03 14.63
N VAL A 326 7.99 -6.40 14.76
CA VAL A 326 7.25 -6.33 16.04
C VAL A 326 6.88 -7.73 16.52
N VAL A 327 6.33 -8.59 15.66
CA VAL A 327 5.95 -9.97 16.03
C VAL A 327 7.17 -10.76 16.52
N ALA A 328 8.32 -10.60 15.89
CA ALA A 328 9.54 -11.29 16.26
C ALA A 328 10.03 -10.94 17.69
N THR A 329 9.69 -9.75 18.22
CA THR A 329 10.13 -9.34 19.58
C THR A 329 9.64 -10.27 20.68
N GLN A 330 8.49 -10.93 20.50
CA GLN A 330 7.88 -11.81 21.50
C GLN A 330 8.05 -13.31 21.17
N ALA A 331 8.69 -13.64 20.05
CA ALA A 331 8.98 -15.01 19.66
C ALA A 331 10.11 -15.63 20.53
N LYS A 332 10.26 -16.95 20.48
CA LYS A 332 11.49 -17.62 20.88
C LYS A 332 12.43 -17.69 19.68
N GLY A 333 13.69 -17.36 19.86
CA GLY A 333 14.72 -17.36 18.80
C GLY A 333 15.09 -15.97 18.30
N SER A 334 15.83 -15.91 17.21
CA SER A 334 16.34 -14.66 16.64
C SER A 334 16.12 -14.63 15.12
N VAL A 335 15.93 -13.44 14.58
CA VAL A 335 15.77 -13.22 13.14
C VAL A 335 16.47 -11.94 12.68
N LEU A 336 17.10 -12.00 11.52
CA LEU A 336 17.59 -10.82 10.83
C LEU A 336 16.50 -10.28 9.89
N ILE A 337 16.07 -9.05 10.13
CA ILE A 337 15.18 -8.30 9.23
C ILE A 337 16.02 -7.45 8.30
N HIS A 338 15.84 -7.61 6.99
CA HIS A 338 16.61 -6.89 6.00
C HIS A 338 15.68 -6.13 5.04
N GLN A 339 15.60 -4.83 5.21
CA GLN A 339 14.87 -3.89 4.37
C GLN A 339 15.71 -3.53 3.14
N LYS A 340 15.41 -4.10 1.98
CA LYS A 340 16.19 -3.90 0.74
C LYS A 340 15.66 -2.76 -0.12
N MET A 341 14.34 -2.54 -0.11
CA MET A 341 13.67 -1.66 -1.08
C MET A 341 13.59 -0.19 -0.66
N PHE A 342 13.74 0.12 0.64
CA PHE A 342 13.64 1.49 1.14
C PHE A 342 14.71 1.80 2.19
N GLU A 343 15.16 3.07 2.23
CA GLU A 343 16.32 3.49 3.02
C GLU A 343 15.98 3.83 4.48
N SER A 344 14.72 4.11 4.82
CA SER A 344 14.38 4.76 6.09
C SER A 344 13.22 4.10 6.85
N ARG A 345 12.92 2.83 6.58
CA ARG A 345 11.76 2.17 7.20
C ARG A 345 12.03 1.58 8.58
N LEU A 346 13.28 1.44 9.01
CA LEU A 346 13.64 0.83 10.30
C LEU A 346 13.84 1.86 11.44
N PHE A 347 13.72 3.16 11.19
CA PHE A 347 13.95 4.18 12.22
C PHE A 347 12.96 4.13 13.40
N PHE A 348 11.78 3.53 13.23
CA PHE A 348 10.82 3.34 14.32
C PHE A 348 11.28 2.32 15.38
N VAL A 349 12.33 1.54 15.10
CA VAL A 349 12.87 0.49 15.97
C VAL A 349 13.31 1.06 17.31
N ASP A 350 13.80 2.32 17.35
CA ASP A 350 14.16 3.00 18.59
C ASP A 350 12.99 3.01 19.60
N LYS A 351 11.75 3.17 19.12
CA LYS A 351 10.57 3.14 20.00
C LYS A 351 10.30 1.75 20.56
N LEU A 352 10.57 0.70 19.80
CA LEU A 352 10.45 -0.67 20.31
C LEU A 352 11.53 -0.99 21.34
N ILE A 353 12.75 -0.48 21.15
CA ILE A 353 13.83 -0.56 22.16
C ILE A 353 13.43 0.19 23.43
N ASP A 354 12.89 1.40 23.32
CA ASP A 354 12.35 2.16 24.46
C ASP A 354 11.23 1.39 25.19
N MET A 355 10.45 0.56 24.49
CA MET A 355 9.45 -0.35 25.06
C MET A 355 10.06 -1.60 25.73
N GLY A 356 11.36 -1.82 25.60
CA GLY A 356 12.07 -2.96 26.17
C GLY A 356 12.37 -4.11 25.18
N ALA A 357 12.12 -3.95 23.88
CA ALA A 357 12.47 -4.96 22.89
C ALA A 357 14.00 -5.12 22.74
N GLN A 358 14.46 -6.35 22.56
CA GLN A 358 15.87 -6.66 22.31
C GLN A 358 16.16 -6.64 20.82
N ILE A 359 16.63 -5.53 20.30
CA ILE A 359 16.89 -5.31 18.88
C ILE A 359 18.28 -4.70 18.71
N ILE A 360 19.06 -5.23 17.78
CA ILE A 360 20.32 -4.65 17.33
C ILE A 360 20.07 -4.03 15.94
N LEU A 361 20.06 -2.70 15.87
CA LEU A 361 20.02 -2.00 14.59
C LEU A 361 21.43 -2.03 14.00
N CYS A 362 21.66 -2.90 13.01
CA CYS A 362 22.97 -3.09 12.41
C CYS A 362 23.36 -1.93 11.51
N ASP A 363 22.39 -1.44 10.73
CA ASP A 363 22.49 -0.28 9.83
C ASP A 363 21.05 0.18 9.43
N PRO A 364 20.89 1.22 8.58
CA PRO A 364 19.55 1.68 8.16
C PRO A 364 18.67 0.63 7.50
N HIS A 365 19.25 -0.46 7.02
CA HIS A 365 18.55 -1.52 6.26
C HIS A 365 18.40 -2.82 7.03
N ARG A 366 19.15 -3.04 8.11
CA ARG A 366 19.18 -4.34 8.81
C ARG A 366 19.02 -4.18 10.31
N ALA A 367 18.14 -5.00 10.87
CA ALA A 367 17.93 -5.13 12.30
C ALA A 367 17.88 -6.60 12.69
N THR A 368 18.65 -6.99 13.71
CA THR A 368 18.55 -8.31 14.33
C THR A 368 17.64 -8.21 15.54
N VAL A 369 16.54 -8.97 15.52
CA VAL A 369 15.60 -9.09 16.61
C VAL A 369 15.94 -10.32 17.41
N ILE A 370 16.14 -10.16 18.72
CA ILE A 370 16.30 -11.25 19.68
C ILE A 370 14.96 -11.38 20.40
N GLY A 371 14.21 -12.42 20.05
CA GLY A 371 12.88 -12.64 20.61
C GLY A 371 12.93 -12.96 22.10
N MET A 372 12.06 -12.35 22.86
CA MET A 372 12.05 -12.44 24.34
C MET A 372 11.27 -13.64 24.88
N ASN A 373 10.78 -14.53 23.99
CA ASN A 373 10.02 -15.73 24.37
C ASN A 373 8.87 -15.44 25.36
N ARG A 374 8.30 -14.23 25.30
CA ARG A 374 7.28 -13.70 26.24
C ARG A 374 7.68 -13.75 27.72
N GLU A 375 8.98 -13.91 28.04
CA GLU A 375 9.49 -13.84 29.41
C GLU A 375 9.45 -12.40 29.97
N HIS A 376 9.51 -11.44 29.05
CA HIS A 376 9.38 -10.02 29.34
C HIS A 376 8.38 -9.38 28.38
N SER A 377 7.41 -8.66 28.94
CA SER A 377 6.44 -7.90 28.15
C SER A 377 7.03 -6.57 27.71
N LEU A 378 6.62 -6.08 26.55
CA LEU A 378 6.85 -4.67 26.18
C LEU A 378 6.15 -3.75 27.19
N LYS A 379 6.69 -2.57 27.41
CA LYS A 379 6.13 -1.56 28.33
C LYS A 379 5.45 -0.44 27.55
N GLY A 380 4.32 0.02 28.07
CA GLY A 380 3.62 1.17 27.52
C GLY A 380 4.44 2.45 27.65
N ILE A 381 4.51 3.21 26.54
CA ILE A 381 5.22 4.49 26.48
C ILE A 381 4.45 5.52 25.65
N SER A 382 4.88 6.79 25.72
CA SER A 382 4.43 7.82 24.79
C SER A 382 5.34 7.83 23.56
N MET A 383 4.74 7.79 22.35
CA MET A 383 5.46 7.73 21.08
C MET A 383 4.74 8.49 19.98
N THR A 384 5.41 8.73 18.86
CA THR A 384 4.82 9.42 17.69
C THR A 384 4.86 8.52 16.48
N SER A 385 3.74 8.43 15.76
CA SER A 385 3.66 7.70 14.49
C SER A 385 4.47 8.44 13.40
N PRO A 386 5.54 7.84 12.85
CA PRO A 386 6.36 8.52 11.84
C PRO A 386 5.74 8.41 10.44
N ASP A 387 5.08 7.31 10.14
CA ASP A 387 4.42 6.99 8.87
C ASP A 387 3.29 5.99 9.09
N ILE A 388 2.59 5.60 8.00
CA ILE A 388 1.45 4.67 8.03
C ILE A 388 1.82 3.31 8.62
N ARG A 389 2.91 2.71 8.14
CA ARG A 389 3.28 1.31 8.42
C ARG A 389 3.96 1.15 9.78
N ALA A 390 4.89 2.03 10.08
CA ALA A 390 5.48 2.09 11.41
C ALA A 390 4.42 2.44 12.47
N GLY A 391 3.49 3.36 12.16
CA GLY A 391 2.41 3.73 13.05
C GLY A 391 1.54 2.55 13.48
N VAL A 392 1.08 1.71 12.54
CA VAL A 392 0.29 0.53 12.87
C VAL A 392 1.12 -0.55 13.58
N SER A 393 2.42 -0.66 13.27
CA SER A 393 3.32 -1.58 13.98
C SER A 393 3.48 -1.17 15.44
N LEU A 394 3.64 0.12 15.71
CA LEU A 394 3.68 0.67 17.07
C LEU A 394 2.32 0.51 17.78
N LEU A 395 1.20 0.61 17.06
CA LEU A 395 -0.14 0.33 17.60
C LEU A 395 -0.26 -1.12 18.07
N ILE A 396 0.21 -2.08 17.26
CA ILE A 396 0.21 -3.51 17.61
C ILE A 396 1.12 -3.77 18.83
N ALA A 397 2.31 -3.16 18.85
CA ALA A 397 3.20 -3.24 20.01
C ALA A 397 2.55 -2.68 21.28
N ALA A 398 1.89 -1.51 21.19
CA ALA A 398 1.18 -0.88 22.30
C ALA A 398 0.02 -1.73 22.84
N LEU A 399 -0.76 -2.38 21.95
CA LEU A 399 -1.85 -3.27 22.35
C LEU A 399 -1.37 -4.53 23.07
N SER A 400 -0.12 -4.96 22.81
CA SER A 400 0.48 -6.11 23.49
C SER A 400 1.27 -5.72 24.76
N ALA A 401 1.58 -4.45 24.94
CA ALA A 401 2.42 -3.96 26.03
C ALA A 401 1.69 -3.91 27.37
N GLU A 402 2.44 -4.03 28.46
CA GLU A 402 1.91 -3.77 29.81
C GLU A 402 1.81 -2.26 30.05
N GLY A 403 0.67 -1.86 30.61
CA GLY A 403 0.42 -0.47 31.00
C GLY A 403 -0.17 0.38 29.88
N LYS A 404 -0.02 1.69 30.01
CA LYS A 404 -0.62 2.68 29.14
C LYS A 404 0.38 3.17 28.10
N SER A 405 -0.05 3.19 26.84
CA SER A 405 0.68 3.84 25.74
C SER A 405 -0.11 5.03 25.19
N VAL A 406 0.61 6.03 24.68
CA VAL A 406 0.02 7.14 23.91
C VAL A 406 0.73 7.23 22.58
N ILE A 407 -0.02 7.15 21.46
CA ILE A 407 0.53 7.32 20.12
C ILE A 407 0.03 8.65 19.56
N HIS A 408 0.96 9.57 19.33
CA HIS A 408 0.69 10.87 18.71
C HIS A 408 0.75 10.79 17.18
N ASN A 409 0.21 11.83 16.49
CA ASN A 409 0.25 11.95 15.03
C ASN A 409 -0.43 10.76 14.32
N ILE A 410 -1.59 10.33 14.84
CA ILE A 410 -2.32 9.17 14.33
C ILE A 410 -2.97 9.42 12.96
N GLU A 411 -2.99 10.67 12.50
CA GLU A 411 -3.37 11.01 11.12
C GLU A 411 -2.52 10.24 10.10
N GLN A 412 -1.28 9.85 10.46
CA GLN A 412 -0.49 8.95 9.61
C GLN A 412 -1.13 7.57 9.50
N ILE A 413 -1.69 7.04 10.58
CA ILE A 413 -2.40 5.74 10.57
C ILE A 413 -3.69 5.86 9.75
N ASP A 414 -4.46 6.94 9.93
CA ASP A 414 -5.73 7.22 9.22
C ASP A 414 -5.55 7.35 7.69
N ARG A 415 -4.33 7.60 7.21
CA ARG A 415 -4.01 7.59 5.79
C ARG A 415 -4.08 6.21 5.17
N GLY A 416 -4.02 5.16 5.95
CA GLY A 416 -3.93 3.78 5.48
C GLY A 416 -4.87 2.77 6.13
N TYR A 417 -5.49 3.11 7.27
CA TYR A 417 -6.35 2.22 8.04
C TYR A 417 -7.65 2.92 8.42
N GLN A 418 -8.76 2.41 7.89
CA GLN A 418 -10.10 2.97 8.11
C GLN A 418 -10.61 2.62 9.50
N ASP A 419 -11.03 3.62 10.29
CA ASP A 419 -11.72 3.46 11.58
C ASP A 419 -11.07 2.39 12.48
N ILE A 420 -9.72 2.33 12.47
CA ILE A 420 -8.98 1.20 13.07
C ILE A 420 -9.30 1.04 14.55
N GLU A 421 -9.40 2.14 15.31
CA GLU A 421 -9.71 2.10 16.74
C GLU A 421 -11.12 1.58 17.03
N ILE A 422 -12.10 1.88 16.17
CA ILE A 422 -13.47 1.41 16.32
C ILE A 422 -13.52 -0.10 16.08
N ARG A 423 -12.86 -0.56 15.03
CA ARG A 423 -12.81 -1.99 14.65
C ARG A 423 -12.09 -2.82 15.71
N LEU A 424 -11.00 -2.29 16.28
CA LEU A 424 -10.26 -2.95 17.36
C LEU A 424 -11.04 -2.98 18.66
N ARG A 425 -11.76 -1.90 19.02
CA ARG A 425 -12.66 -1.90 20.20
C ARG A 425 -13.76 -2.96 20.10
N ASN A 426 -14.29 -3.17 18.90
CA ASN A 426 -15.34 -4.17 18.67
C ASN A 426 -14.89 -5.61 18.96
N ILE A 427 -13.59 -5.87 18.94
CA ILE A 427 -13.01 -7.17 19.32
C ILE A 427 -12.34 -7.16 20.70
N GLY A 428 -12.53 -6.10 21.49
CA GLY A 428 -12.13 -6.03 22.90
C GLY A 428 -10.90 -5.20 23.23
N ALA A 429 -10.33 -4.47 22.25
CA ALA A 429 -9.19 -3.57 22.52
C ALA A 429 -9.62 -2.36 23.37
N ASP A 430 -8.74 -1.97 24.29
CA ASP A 430 -8.90 -0.76 25.09
C ASP A 430 -8.10 0.37 24.46
N ILE A 431 -8.73 1.02 23.51
CA ILE A 431 -8.16 2.09 22.69
C ILE A 431 -9.13 3.26 22.57
N THR A 432 -8.64 4.47 22.80
CA THR A 432 -9.44 5.70 22.72
C THR A 432 -8.73 6.75 21.88
N ARG A 433 -9.46 7.39 20.96
CA ARG A 433 -8.98 8.54 20.20
C ARG A 433 -9.17 9.81 21.04
N ILE A 434 -8.11 10.61 21.15
CA ILE A 434 -8.05 11.87 21.93
C ILE A 434 -7.62 13.00 20.97
N GLY A 435 -8.32 14.13 20.99
CA GLY A 435 -7.97 15.34 20.25
C GLY A 435 -8.74 15.54 18.96
#